data_d6e52b874ca0582e8156c4a2a86ad6af
#
_entry.id   d6e52b874ca0582e8156c4a2a86ad6af
#
_cell.length_a   1.000
_cell.length_b   1.000
_cell.length_c   1.000
_cell.angle_alpha   90.00
_cell.angle_beta   90.00
_cell.angle_gamma   90.00
#
_symmetry.space_group_name_H-M   'P 1'
#
loop_
_entity.id
_entity.type
_entity.pdbx_description
1 polymer ?
#
loop_
_entity_poly.entity_id
_entity_poly.type
_entity_poly.pdbx_seq_one_letter_code
_entity_poly.pdbx_strand_id
1 'polypeptide(L)'
;VTDENPCSAGDLLYLDALGPDGDYRTRNTETVTSTAGVAVARLSLVPPLYVSRTLGAQRKAAPLPPADRRAALSRAAEVFTDGVIAGLDFEAYAGLAARISGLPVAITRAAARGVADGLAGAFDAVASA
;
A
#
# COMPACT_ATOMS: atom_id res chain seq x y z
N VAL A 1 10.08 0.50 29.87
CA VAL A 1 9.21 0.77 28.71
C VAL A 1 10.12 1.22 27.59
N THR A 2 10.49 0.32 26.71
CA THR A 2 11.34 0.55 25.55
C THR A 2 10.44 0.98 24.39
N ASP A 3 10.51 2.27 24.04
CA ASP A 3 10.06 2.82 22.77
C ASP A 3 10.95 2.23 21.66
N GLU A 4 10.61 1.06 21.18
CA GLU A 4 11.17 0.54 19.92
C GLU A 4 10.43 1.20 18.78
N ASN A 5 10.94 2.34 18.34
CA ASN A 5 10.63 2.91 17.04
C ASN A 5 11.16 1.96 15.95
N PRO A 6 10.31 1.22 15.19
CA PRO A 6 10.76 0.18 14.28
C PRO A 6 11.41 0.70 12.99
N CYS A 7 11.73 1.98 12.92
CA CYS A 7 12.40 2.58 11.77
C CYS A 7 13.82 3.03 12.11
N SER A 8 14.62 2.15 12.71
CA SER A 8 16.08 2.33 12.75
C SER A 8 16.64 2.29 11.34
N ALA A 9 17.58 3.17 11.06
CA ALA A 9 18.24 3.38 9.76
C ALA A 9 19.04 2.13 9.29
N GLY A 10 18.35 1.04 8.99
CA GLY A 10 18.96 -0.23 8.56
C GLY A 10 17.97 -1.29 8.08
N ASP A 11 16.72 -1.24 8.47
CA ASP A 11 15.75 -2.26 8.08
C ASP A 11 15.08 -1.92 6.75
N LEU A 12 15.38 -2.74 5.73
CA LEU A 12 14.73 -2.68 4.43
C LEU A 12 13.26 -3.09 4.57
N LEU A 13 12.35 -2.23 4.12
CA LEU A 13 10.94 -2.57 4.00
C LEU A 13 10.74 -3.63 2.92
N TYR A 14 10.05 -4.73 3.24
CA TYR A 14 9.65 -5.73 2.25
C TYR A 14 8.21 -5.50 1.85
N LEU A 15 7.99 -5.29 0.53
CA LEU A 15 6.68 -5.14 -0.07
C LEU A 15 6.34 -6.42 -0.82
N ASP A 16 5.50 -7.25 -0.20
CA ASP A 16 5.01 -8.48 -0.79
C ASP A 16 3.85 -8.22 -1.74
N ALA A 17 3.66 -9.09 -2.73
CA ALA A 17 2.48 -9.03 -3.56
C ALA A 17 1.26 -9.51 -2.75
N LEU A 18 0.12 -8.85 -2.93
CA LEU A 18 -1.13 -9.23 -2.30
C LEU A 18 -2.03 -9.96 -3.30
N GLY A 19 -2.47 -11.14 -2.92
CA GLY A 19 -3.40 -11.96 -3.71
C GLY A 19 -4.61 -12.42 -2.88
N PRO A 20 -5.53 -13.20 -3.49
CA PRO A 20 -6.71 -13.70 -2.79
C PRO A 20 -6.39 -14.54 -1.55
N ASP A 21 -5.24 -15.20 -1.56
CA ASP A 21 -4.78 -16.10 -0.49
C ASP A 21 -3.87 -15.39 0.54
N GLY A 22 -3.72 -14.05 0.44
CA GLY A 22 -2.88 -13.24 1.31
C GLY A 22 -1.56 -12.80 0.67
N ASP A 23 -0.56 -12.54 1.51
CA ASP A 23 0.75 -12.06 1.08
C ASP A 23 1.55 -13.13 0.34
N TYR A 24 2.18 -12.73 -0.76
CA TYR A 24 3.03 -13.61 -1.56
C TYR A 24 4.41 -12.99 -1.74
N ARG A 25 5.39 -13.57 -1.07
CA ARG A 25 6.82 -13.17 -1.17
C ARG A 25 7.53 -14.00 -2.21
N THR A 26 8.20 -13.34 -3.14
CA THR A 26 9.02 -14.01 -4.15
C THR A 26 10.52 -13.93 -3.82
N ARG A 27 11.31 -14.84 -4.40
CA ARG A 27 12.78 -14.74 -4.37
C ARG A 27 13.28 -13.67 -5.35
N ASN A 28 12.51 -13.38 -6.40
CA ASN A 28 12.85 -12.35 -7.36
C ASN A 28 12.32 -11.01 -6.84
N THR A 29 13.23 -10.12 -6.47
CA THR A 29 12.89 -8.83 -5.87
C THR A 29 13.59 -7.70 -6.59
N GLU A 30 12.95 -6.55 -6.64
CA GLU A 30 13.53 -5.29 -7.07
C GLU A 30 13.84 -4.40 -5.85
N THR A 31 15.01 -3.78 -5.86
CA THR A 31 15.38 -2.85 -4.79
C THR A 31 14.93 -1.44 -5.15
N VAL A 32 14.14 -0.84 -4.26
CA VAL A 32 13.74 0.56 -4.35
C VAL A 32 14.76 1.41 -3.61
N THR A 33 15.30 2.43 -4.27
CA THR A 33 16.29 3.34 -3.70
C THR A 33 15.71 4.73 -3.51
N SER A 34 16.21 5.43 -2.49
CA SER A 34 15.98 6.87 -2.33
C SER A 34 16.72 7.67 -3.40
N THR A 35 16.41 8.96 -3.51
CA THR A 35 17.16 9.89 -4.39
C THR A 35 18.64 10.02 -4.03
N ALA A 36 19.03 9.66 -2.83
CA ALA A 36 20.42 9.58 -2.38
C ALA A 36 21.10 8.22 -2.73
N GLY A 37 20.42 7.32 -3.46
CA GLY A 37 20.96 6.01 -3.83
C GLY A 37 20.95 4.97 -2.70
N VAL A 38 20.32 5.26 -1.56
CA VAL A 38 20.23 4.33 -0.43
C VAL A 38 19.04 3.40 -0.64
N ALA A 39 19.24 2.09 -0.51
CA ALA A 39 18.16 1.11 -0.55
C ALA A 39 17.17 1.35 0.61
N VAL A 40 15.88 1.42 0.31
CA VAL A 40 14.82 1.70 1.30
C VAL A 40 13.76 0.62 1.35
N ALA A 41 13.56 -0.10 0.24
CA ALA A 41 12.59 -1.19 0.20
C ALA A 41 13.01 -2.28 -0.80
N ARG A 42 12.43 -3.47 -0.66
CA ARG A 42 12.46 -4.55 -1.64
C ARG A 42 11.05 -4.90 -2.06
N LEU A 43 10.80 -4.86 -3.34
CA LEU A 43 9.52 -5.18 -3.97
C LEU A 43 9.55 -6.62 -4.51
N SER A 44 8.62 -7.45 -4.10
CA SER A 44 8.43 -8.79 -4.66
C SER A 44 7.93 -8.72 -6.11
N LEU A 45 8.71 -9.26 -7.06
CA LEU A 45 8.31 -9.35 -8.46
C LEU A 45 7.60 -10.67 -8.70
N VAL A 46 6.32 -10.60 -9.03
CA VAL A 46 5.50 -11.80 -9.22
C VAL A 46 5.64 -12.39 -10.63
N PRO A 47 5.70 -13.72 -10.76
CA PRO A 47 5.73 -14.34 -12.07
C PRO A 47 4.39 -14.21 -12.80
N PRO A 48 4.37 -14.22 -14.16
CA PRO A 48 3.14 -14.11 -14.94
C PRO A 48 2.07 -15.16 -14.58
N LEU A 49 2.49 -16.35 -14.19
CA LEU A 49 1.59 -17.41 -13.76
C LEU A 49 0.82 -17.04 -12.48
N TYR A 50 1.48 -16.36 -11.53
CA TYR A 50 0.81 -15.84 -10.32
C TYR A 50 -0.28 -14.82 -10.70
N VAL A 51 0.04 -13.87 -11.57
CA VAL A 51 -0.91 -12.87 -12.06
C VAL A 51 -2.11 -13.54 -12.74
N SER A 52 -1.87 -14.50 -13.64
CA SER A 52 -2.94 -15.23 -14.34
C SER A 52 -3.85 -15.99 -13.38
N ARG A 53 -3.28 -16.65 -12.37
CA ARG A 53 -4.05 -17.38 -11.33
C ARG A 53 -4.88 -16.45 -10.49
N THR A 54 -4.29 -15.33 -10.03
CA THR A 54 -4.96 -14.32 -9.23
C THR A 54 -6.15 -13.70 -9.98
N LEU A 55 -5.95 -13.30 -11.23
CA LEU A 55 -7.03 -12.79 -12.10
C LEU A 55 -8.12 -13.85 -12.34
N GLY A 56 -7.73 -15.11 -12.53
CA GLY A 56 -8.67 -16.22 -12.68
C GLY A 56 -9.52 -16.46 -11.43
N ALA A 57 -8.91 -16.34 -10.24
CA ALA A 57 -9.62 -16.45 -8.97
C ALA A 57 -10.59 -15.27 -8.75
N GLN A 58 -10.14 -14.05 -9.04
CA GLN A 58 -10.98 -12.85 -8.92
C GLN A 58 -12.19 -12.88 -9.86
N ARG A 59 -12.04 -13.38 -11.08
CA ARG A 59 -13.15 -13.53 -12.04
C ARG A 59 -14.21 -14.55 -11.59
N LYS A 60 -13.82 -15.55 -10.81
CA LYS A 60 -14.72 -16.59 -10.28
C LYS A 60 -15.35 -16.18 -8.96
N ALA A 61 -14.78 -15.20 -8.26
CA ALA A 61 -15.32 -14.72 -7.00
C ALA A 61 -16.66 -14.01 -7.22
N ALA A 62 -17.63 -14.27 -6.35
CA ALA A 62 -18.87 -13.54 -6.35
C ALA A 62 -18.61 -12.06 -6.03
N PRO A 63 -19.20 -11.10 -6.76
CA PRO A 63 -19.04 -9.69 -6.46
C PRO A 63 -19.66 -9.37 -5.10
N LEU A 64 -18.94 -8.59 -4.29
CA LEU A 64 -19.51 -8.08 -3.04
C LEU A 64 -20.72 -7.19 -3.32
N PRO A 65 -21.77 -7.23 -2.46
CA PRO A 65 -22.86 -6.29 -2.50
C PRO A 65 -22.36 -4.83 -2.49
N PRO A 66 -23.07 -3.89 -3.12
CA PRO A 66 -22.64 -2.49 -3.17
C PRO A 66 -22.37 -1.85 -1.80
N ALA A 67 -23.22 -2.15 -0.81
CA ALA A 67 -23.05 -1.65 0.56
C ALA A 67 -21.75 -2.15 1.20
N ASP A 68 -21.43 -3.44 1.01
CA ASP A 68 -20.22 -4.05 1.54
C ASP A 68 -18.97 -3.51 0.85
N ARG A 69 -19.04 -3.24 -0.46
CA ARG A 69 -17.93 -2.59 -1.19
C ARG A 69 -17.67 -1.18 -0.68
N ARG A 70 -18.74 -0.41 -0.42
CA ARG A 70 -18.63 0.94 0.15
C ARG A 70 -17.98 0.86 1.54
N ALA A 71 -18.48 -0.01 2.41
CA ALA A 71 -17.93 -0.22 3.74
C ALA A 71 -16.44 -0.65 3.71
N ALA A 72 -16.07 -1.53 2.79
CA ALA A 72 -14.68 -1.97 2.62
C ALA A 72 -13.76 -0.83 2.18
N LEU A 73 -14.18 0.01 1.24
CA LEU A 73 -13.40 1.17 0.78
C LEU A 73 -13.24 2.22 1.88
N SER A 74 -14.32 2.55 2.62
CA SER A 74 -14.25 3.45 3.77
C SER A 74 -13.30 2.92 4.84
N ARG A 75 -13.40 1.61 5.14
CA ARG A 75 -12.49 0.97 6.09
C ARG A 75 -11.04 0.98 5.61
N ALA A 76 -10.79 0.80 4.32
CA ALA A 76 -9.45 0.90 3.74
C ALA A 76 -8.87 2.31 3.89
N ALA A 77 -9.67 3.36 3.71
CA ALA A 77 -9.26 4.75 3.95
C ALA A 77 -8.85 4.98 5.41
N GLU A 78 -9.67 4.51 6.37
CA GLU A 78 -9.35 4.61 7.81
C GLU A 78 -8.06 3.87 8.16
N VAL A 79 -7.91 2.62 7.70
CA VAL A 79 -6.70 1.83 7.95
C VAL A 79 -5.47 2.48 7.33
N PHE A 80 -5.62 3.13 6.17
CA PHE A 80 -4.51 3.82 5.52
C PHE A 80 -4.06 5.07 6.27
N THR A 81 -4.99 5.82 6.90
CA THR A 81 -4.66 7.04 7.65
C THR A 81 -4.26 6.79 9.10
N ASP A 82 -4.92 5.84 9.76
CA ASP A 82 -4.84 5.67 11.22
C ASP A 82 -4.18 4.35 11.62
N GLY A 83 -3.99 3.44 10.65
CA GLY A 83 -3.39 2.13 10.90
C GLY A 83 -1.89 2.09 10.69
N VAL A 84 -1.32 0.92 10.98
CA VAL A 84 0.06 0.57 10.66
C VAL A 84 0.04 -0.52 9.60
N ILE A 85 0.59 -0.24 8.41
CA ILE A 85 0.62 -1.16 7.27
C ILE A 85 2.08 -1.51 6.98
N ALA A 86 2.41 -2.79 7.00
CA ALA A 86 3.78 -3.27 6.79
C ALA A 86 4.82 -2.58 7.70
N GLY A 87 4.43 -2.26 8.94
CA GLY A 87 5.29 -1.58 9.90
C GLY A 87 5.40 -0.06 9.73
N LEU A 88 4.68 0.53 8.77
CA LEU A 88 4.63 1.97 8.53
C LEU A 88 3.30 2.55 8.99
N ASP A 89 3.34 3.60 9.79
CA ASP A 89 2.22 4.50 9.98
C ASP A 89 2.15 5.53 8.83
N PHE A 90 1.13 6.35 8.81
CA PHE A 90 0.90 7.33 7.75
C PHE A 90 2.05 8.34 7.58
N GLU A 91 2.65 8.82 8.68
CA GLU A 91 3.74 9.79 8.62
C GLU A 91 5.06 9.13 8.17
N ALA A 92 5.35 7.92 8.63
CA ALA A 92 6.48 7.13 8.17
C ALA A 92 6.37 6.82 6.66
N TYR A 93 5.18 6.47 6.18
CA TYR A 93 4.90 6.29 4.75
C TYR A 93 5.14 7.57 3.96
N ALA A 94 4.60 8.72 4.39
CA ALA A 94 4.78 10.00 3.71
C ALA A 94 6.26 10.41 3.66
N GLY A 95 7.00 10.18 4.74
CA GLY A 95 8.44 10.42 4.80
C GLY A 95 9.25 9.51 3.89
N LEU A 96 8.90 8.21 3.81
CA LEU A 96 9.53 7.26 2.89
C LEU A 96 9.26 7.64 1.43
N ALA A 97 8.01 7.98 1.09
CA ALA A 97 7.63 8.44 -0.24
C ALA A 97 8.39 9.71 -0.66
N ALA A 98 8.60 10.65 0.28
CA ALA A 98 9.41 11.85 0.04
C ALA A 98 10.88 11.50 -0.28
N ARG A 99 11.47 10.57 0.45
CA ARG A 99 12.85 10.11 0.22
C ARG A 99 13.03 9.41 -1.13
N ILE A 100 12.02 8.67 -1.58
CA ILE A 100 12.04 7.96 -2.87
C ILE A 100 11.83 8.93 -4.03
N SER A 101 10.85 9.82 -3.92
CA SER A 101 10.45 10.72 -5.01
C SER A 101 11.31 12.00 -5.11
N GLY A 102 12.00 12.38 -4.03
CA GLY A 102 12.68 13.66 -3.92
C GLY A 102 11.73 14.85 -3.72
N LEU A 103 10.44 14.61 -3.53
CA LEU A 103 9.46 15.65 -3.26
C LEU A 103 9.46 16.05 -1.78
N PRO A 104 9.09 17.31 -1.45
CA PRO A 104 8.88 17.72 -0.07
C PRO A 104 7.84 16.82 0.63
N VAL A 105 8.08 16.47 1.90
CA VAL A 105 7.17 15.62 2.68
C VAL A 105 5.75 16.17 2.79
N ALA A 106 5.58 17.49 2.75
CA ALA A 106 4.25 18.11 2.72
C ALA A 106 3.45 17.72 1.47
N ILE A 107 4.12 17.60 0.33
CA ILE A 107 3.50 17.19 -0.95
C ILE A 107 3.12 15.71 -0.91
N THR A 108 4.03 14.85 -0.46
CA THR A 108 3.75 13.40 -0.36
C THR A 108 2.66 13.10 0.67
N ARG A 109 2.65 13.83 1.79
CA ARG A 109 1.57 13.75 2.78
C ARG A 109 0.21 14.19 2.21
N ALA A 110 0.17 15.30 1.48
CA ALA A 110 -1.05 15.77 0.83
C ALA A 110 -1.55 14.77 -0.23
N ALA A 111 -0.66 14.20 -1.03
CA ALA A 111 -0.99 13.16 -2.00
C ALA A 111 -1.55 11.90 -1.32
N ALA A 112 -0.92 11.45 -0.23
CA ALA A 112 -1.40 10.31 0.54
C ALA A 112 -2.80 10.53 1.15
N ARG A 113 -3.07 11.74 1.67
CA ARG A 113 -4.43 12.10 2.13
C ARG A 113 -5.42 12.08 0.98
N GLY A 114 -5.05 12.59 -0.19
CA GLY A 114 -5.89 12.53 -1.39
C GLY A 114 -6.23 11.09 -1.80
N VAL A 115 -5.33 10.13 -1.59
CA VAL A 115 -5.63 8.69 -1.80
C VAL A 115 -6.68 8.21 -0.80
N ALA A 116 -6.55 8.55 0.48
CA ALA A 116 -7.54 8.18 1.50
C ALA A 116 -8.93 8.78 1.20
N ASP A 117 -8.98 10.06 0.87
CA ASP A 117 -10.22 10.75 0.50
C ASP A 117 -10.85 10.12 -0.76
N GLY A 118 -10.03 9.76 -1.75
CA GLY A 118 -10.44 9.05 -2.95
C GLY A 118 -11.05 7.67 -2.63
N LEU A 119 -10.44 6.90 -1.72
CA LEU A 119 -10.97 5.62 -1.28
C LEU A 119 -12.32 5.78 -0.55
N ALA A 120 -12.42 6.75 0.35
CA ALA A 120 -13.65 7.01 1.11
C ALA A 120 -14.80 7.46 0.20
N GLY A 121 -14.52 8.28 -0.82
CA GLY A 121 -15.51 8.84 -1.74
C GLY A 121 -15.73 8.06 -3.04
N ALA A 122 -14.93 7.02 -3.33
CA ALA A 122 -14.90 6.35 -4.63
C ALA A 122 -16.28 5.79 -5.06
N PHE A 123 -17.03 5.25 -4.13
CA PHE A 123 -18.34 4.67 -4.43
C PHE A 123 -19.38 5.74 -4.78
N ASP A 124 -19.38 6.85 -4.07
CA ASP A 124 -20.32 7.95 -4.28
C ASP A 124 -20.01 8.70 -5.56
N ALA A 125 -18.74 8.85 -5.93
CA ALA A 125 -18.31 9.43 -7.19
C ALA A 125 -18.82 8.64 -8.41
N VAL A 126 -18.78 7.30 -8.33
CA VAL A 126 -19.29 6.44 -9.42
C VAL A 126 -20.83 6.40 -9.45
N ALA A 127 -21.49 6.45 -8.29
CA ALA A 127 -22.95 6.44 -8.21
C ALA A 127 -23.60 7.75 -8.68
N SER A 128 -22.82 8.83 -8.75
CA SER A 128 -23.27 10.18 -9.16
C SER A 128 -23.03 10.48 -10.65
N ALA A 129 -22.32 9.59 -11.36
CA ALA A 129 -22.00 9.71 -12.78
C ALA A 129 -23.06 9.00 -13.65
#